data_ad3a0db9d2656dd2b9afe263494c18c3
#
_entry.id   ad3a0db9d2656dd2b9afe263494c18c3
#
_cell.length_a   1.000
_cell.length_b   1.000
_cell.length_c   1.000
_cell.angle_alpha   90.00
_cell.angle_beta   90.00
_cell.angle_gamma   90.00
#
_symmetry.space_group_name_H-M   'P 1'
#
loop_
_entity.id
_entity.type
_entity.pdbx_description
1 polymer ?
#
loop_
_entity_poly.entity_id
_entity_poly.type
_entity_poly.pdbx_seq_one_letter_code
_entity_poly.pdbx_strand_id
1 'polypeptide(L)'
;MSSMARLLWPAIGAAAIAFAACGESGSPAPTPGPPPATAARLLVVTHTAGFRHDSIPAAEEALRQTGIQSGLFTTEFCRTAEDVRTRLTPAGLTGVDAVFFANTTGDLGIPDLQAFLDWVASGKGFLGSHSASDTYHEAPSYLAMLGGEFVTHGAIVEAEVRVSEPANATVAHLAPTFRLSDEWYRFQLAGPGRTVLLKFDRNPPDGLGTAGEAVDLPLAWQKAHGSGRVFYTALGHRQEIWNDARFRKHLLEAIRWAIGR
;
A
#
# COMPACT_ATOMS: atom_id res chain seq x y z
N MET A 1 -57.53 -2.54 72.32
CA MET A 1 -58.13 -1.24 72.60
C MET A 1 -57.55 -0.29 71.57
N SER A 2 -58.20 -0.18 70.44
CA SER A 2 -59.09 0.86 69.96
C SER A 2 -58.44 2.25 69.85
N SER A 3 -58.24 2.74 68.70
CA SER A 3 -58.91 3.96 68.26
C SER A 3 -58.65 4.20 66.79
N MET A 4 -59.71 4.21 65.96
CA MET A 4 -59.78 4.68 64.62
C MET A 4 -59.74 6.22 64.57
N ALA A 5 -58.90 6.80 63.79
CA ALA A 5 -59.03 8.20 63.38
C ALA A 5 -59.27 8.28 61.91
N ARG A 6 -60.41 8.80 61.51
CA ARG A 6 -60.79 9.11 60.11
C ARG A 6 -60.14 10.46 59.71
N LEU A 7 -59.46 10.51 58.59
CA LEU A 7 -59.06 11.77 58.01
C LEU A 7 -59.87 12.03 56.74
N LEU A 8 -60.42 13.21 56.69
CA LEU A 8 -61.22 13.82 55.64
C LEU A 8 -60.30 14.23 54.41
N TRP A 9 -60.76 13.97 53.23
CA TRP A 9 -60.14 14.37 52.01
C TRP A 9 -60.72 15.73 51.53
N PRO A 10 -59.90 16.73 51.16
CA PRO A 10 -60.41 17.89 50.45
C PRO A 10 -60.39 17.66 48.93
N ALA A 11 -61.44 18.08 48.25
CA ALA A 11 -61.61 18.11 46.86
C ALA A 11 -60.65 19.18 46.21
N ILE A 12 -59.86 18.77 45.26
CA ILE A 12 -59.01 19.67 44.48
C ILE A 12 -59.63 19.83 43.10
N GLY A 13 -59.88 21.10 42.71
CA GLY A 13 -60.48 21.49 41.46
C GLY A 13 -59.58 21.21 40.26
N ALA A 14 -60.18 20.79 39.16
CA ALA A 14 -59.53 20.58 37.88
C ALA A 14 -59.24 21.95 37.22
N ALA A 15 -57.94 22.31 37.10
CA ALA A 15 -57.50 23.40 36.23
C ALA A 15 -57.19 22.81 34.83
N ALA A 16 -57.91 23.24 33.84
CA ALA A 16 -57.65 22.94 32.42
C ALA A 16 -56.41 23.70 31.96
N ILE A 17 -55.34 22.99 31.65
CA ILE A 17 -54.15 23.53 31.04
C ILE A 17 -54.32 23.40 29.52
N ALA A 18 -54.43 24.52 28.81
CA ALA A 18 -54.42 24.60 27.37
C ALA A 18 -53.00 24.34 26.89
N PHE A 19 -52.75 23.21 26.18
CA PHE A 19 -51.49 22.96 25.45
C PHE A 19 -51.50 23.79 24.13
N ALA A 20 -50.65 24.78 24.08
CA ALA A 20 -50.28 25.40 22.80
C ALA A 20 -49.42 24.44 22.00
N ALA A 21 -49.91 23.99 20.85
CA ALA A 21 -49.12 23.17 19.90
C ALA A 21 -48.06 24.08 19.29
N CYS A 22 -46.81 23.98 19.76
CA CYS A 22 -45.64 24.47 19.02
C CYS A 22 -45.43 23.58 17.81
N GLY A 23 -45.63 24.15 16.59
CA GLY A 23 -45.30 23.47 15.36
C GLY A 23 -43.79 23.21 15.30
N GLU A 24 -43.37 21.97 15.36
CA GLU A 24 -42.00 21.56 15.05
C GLU A 24 -41.77 21.76 13.54
N SER A 25 -40.95 22.77 13.23
CA SER A 25 -40.36 22.90 11.91
C SER A 25 -39.37 21.74 11.73
N GLY A 26 -39.82 20.63 11.16
CA GLY A 26 -39.00 19.50 10.83
C GLY A 26 -37.88 19.91 9.88
N SER A 27 -36.64 19.96 10.36
CA SER A 27 -35.48 20.03 9.48
C SER A 27 -35.50 18.85 8.52
N PRO A 28 -35.28 19.05 7.21
CA PRO A 28 -35.22 17.96 6.27
C PRO A 28 -34.15 16.95 6.71
N ALA A 29 -34.47 15.67 6.65
CA ALA A 29 -33.53 14.59 6.95
C ALA A 29 -32.26 14.78 6.10
N PRO A 30 -31.06 14.57 6.68
CA PRO A 30 -29.82 14.70 5.90
C PRO A 30 -29.87 13.74 4.70
N THR A 31 -29.58 14.28 3.54
CA THR A 31 -29.49 13.49 2.29
C THR A 31 -28.47 12.37 2.53
N PRO A 32 -28.77 11.09 2.19
CA PRO A 32 -27.80 10.02 2.32
C PRO A 32 -26.52 10.39 1.56
N GLY A 33 -25.38 10.34 2.23
CA GLY A 33 -24.08 10.54 1.60
C GLY A 33 -23.87 9.48 0.49
N PRO A 34 -22.96 9.73 -0.46
CA PRO A 34 -22.65 8.74 -1.49
C PRO A 34 -22.31 7.41 -0.81
N PRO A 35 -22.73 6.26 -1.41
CA PRO A 35 -22.39 4.97 -0.85
C PRO A 35 -20.88 4.85 -0.66
N PRO A 36 -20.40 4.17 0.40
CA PRO A 36 -18.97 4.01 0.62
C PRO A 36 -18.35 3.34 -0.61
N ALA A 37 -17.24 3.91 -1.09
CA ALA A 37 -16.52 3.34 -2.23
C ALA A 37 -16.18 1.88 -1.92
N THR A 38 -16.52 0.98 -2.83
CA THR A 38 -16.15 -0.44 -2.71
C THR A 38 -14.64 -0.56 -2.56
N ALA A 39 -14.18 -1.40 -1.62
CA ALA A 39 -12.76 -1.67 -1.44
C ALA A 39 -12.14 -2.15 -2.77
N ALA A 40 -10.96 -1.62 -3.11
CA ALA A 40 -10.24 -2.05 -4.30
C ALA A 40 -9.74 -3.50 -4.15
N ARG A 41 -9.55 -4.21 -5.26
CA ARG A 41 -8.99 -5.56 -5.26
C ARG A 41 -7.50 -5.51 -5.60
N LEU A 42 -6.66 -5.86 -4.62
CA LEU A 42 -5.20 -5.96 -4.75
C LEU A 42 -4.79 -7.43 -4.89
N LEU A 43 -4.24 -7.80 -6.04
CA LEU A 43 -3.62 -9.11 -6.23
C LEU A 43 -2.15 -9.04 -5.84
N VAL A 44 -1.78 -9.75 -4.76
CA VAL A 44 -0.42 -9.82 -4.24
C VAL A 44 0.27 -11.07 -4.77
N VAL A 45 1.32 -10.89 -5.53
CA VAL A 45 2.13 -11.98 -6.09
C VAL A 45 3.34 -12.19 -5.19
N THR A 46 3.43 -13.40 -4.62
CA THR A 46 4.52 -13.84 -3.75
C THR A 46 5.17 -15.14 -4.25
N HIS A 47 4.71 -15.63 -5.43
CA HIS A 47 5.46 -16.65 -6.17
C HIS A 47 6.81 -16.10 -6.58
N THR A 48 7.83 -16.93 -6.51
CA THR A 48 9.19 -16.61 -6.94
C THR A 48 9.79 -17.80 -7.68
N ALA A 49 10.45 -17.53 -8.79
CA ALA A 49 11.12 -18.56 -9.59
C ALA A 49 12.64 -18.64 -9.28
N GLY A 50 13.17 -17.63 -8.60
CA GLY A 50 14.54 -17.57 -8.09
C GLY A 50 14.59 -17.68 -6.57
N PHE A 51 15.39 -16.81 -5.94
CA PHE A 51 15.54 -16.77 -4.49
C PHE A 51 14.21 -16.45 -3.80
N ARG A 52 13.86 -17.21 -2.76
CA ARG A 52 12.67 -16.96 -1.95
C ARG A 52 13.04 -16.32 -0.62
N HIS A 53 12.64 -15.07 -0.46
CA HIS A 53 12.85 -14.31 0.77
C HIS A 53 12.02 -14.87 1.93
N ASP A 54 12.62 -14.97 3.10
CA ASP A 54 11.95 -15.42 4.34
C ASP A 54 10.96 -14.38 4.88
N SER A 55 11.04 -13.14 4.42
CA SER A 55 10.12 -12.05 4.75
C SER A 55 8.77 -12.13 4.01
N ILE A 56 8.62 -13.00 3.01
CA ILE A 56 7.35 -13.13 2.25
C ILE A 56 6.12 -13.39 3.15
N PRO A 57 6.15 -14.28 4.15
CA PRO A 57 5.01 -14.45 5.05
C PRO A 57 4.66 -13.17 5.83
N ALA A 58 5.66 -12.41 6.27
CA ALA A 58 5.45 -11.13 6.95
C ALA A 58 4.87 -10.08 5.99
N ALA A 59 5.29 -10.08 4.72
CA ALA A 59 4.75 -9.24 3.66
C ALA A 59 3.25 -9.50 3.42
N GLU A 60 2.87 -10.76 3.27
CA GLU A 60 1.47 -11.16 3.08
C GLU A 60 0.61 -10.72 4.25
N GLU A 61 1.06 -10.95 5.49
CA GLU A 61 0.31 -10.58 6.68
C GLU A 61 0.21 -9.05 6.82
N ALA A 62 1.30 -8.32 6.60
CA ALA A 62 1.30 -6.86 6.66
C ALA A 62 0.33 -6.25 5.65
N LEU A 63 0.32 -6.73 4.39
CA LEU A 63 -0.59 -6.24 3.34
C LEU A 63 -2.04 -6.59 3.66
N ARG A 64 -2.31 -7.82 4.14
CA ARG A 64 -3.65 -8.26 4.54
C ARG A 64 -4.19 -7.38 5.69
N GLN A 65 -3.39 -7.16 6.73
CA GLN A 65 -3.77 -6.32 7.87
C GLN A 65 -3.97 -4.87 7.47
N THR A 66 -3.12 -4.34 6.59
CA THR A 66 -3.25 -2.96 6.10
C THR A 66 -4.56 -2.78 5.32
N GLY A 67 -4.95 -3.76 4.50
CA GLY A 67 -6.23 -3.74 3.79
C GLY A 67 -7.43 -3.76 4.74
N ILE A 68 -7.43 -4.66 5.73
CA ILE A 68 -8.50 -4.77 6.74
C ILE A 68 -8.62 -3.48 7.56
N GLN A 69 -7.50 -2.96 8.07
CA GLN A 69 -7.49 -1.78 8.95
C GLN A 69 -7.89 -0.50 8.23
N SER A 70 -7.51 -0.36 6.97
CA SER A 70 -7.82 0.84 6.17
C SER A 70 -9.19 0.79 5.50
N GLY A 71 -9.74 -0.40 5.25
CA GLY A 71 -10.92 -0.59 4.40
C GLY A 71 -10.72 -0.16 2.93
N LEU A 72 -9.48 0.20 2.55
CA LEU A 72 -9.17 0.74 1.22
C LEU A 72 -9.16 -0.34 0.15
N PHE A 73 -8.66 -1.53 0.49
CA PHE A 73 -8.52 -2.65 -0.44
C PHE A 73 -8.69 -4.00 0.27
N THR A 74 -9.00 -5.01 -0.52
CA THR A 74 -8.93 -6.43 -0.15
C THR A 74 -7.73 -7.07 -0.84
N THR A 75 -7.10 -8.07 -0.20
CA THR A 75 -5.97 -8.79 -0.75
C THR A 75 -6.38 -10.18 -1.24
N GLU A 76 -5.89 -10.52 -2.41
CA GLU A 76 -5.88 -11.89 -2.93
C GLU A 76 -4.42 -12.27 -3.20
N PHE A 77 -4.05 -13.53 -2.99
CA PHE A 77 -2.64 -13.95 -3.09
C PHE A 77 -2.42 -14.90 -4.27
N CYS A 78 -1.31 -14.69 -4.95
CA CYS A 78 -0.78 -15.51 -6.03
C CYS A 78 0.57 -16.08 -5.56
N ARG A 79 0.57 -17.34 -5.05
CA ARG A 79 1.68 -17.94 -4.32
C ARG A 79 2.43 -19.02 -5.07
N THR A 80 1.85 -19.50 -6.15
CA THR A 80 2.35 -20.62 -6.94
C THR A 80 2.49 -20.27 -8.41
N ALA A 81 3.30 -21.05 -9.14
CA ALA A 81 3.38 -20.90 -10.59
C ALA A 81 2.02 -21.11 -11.27
N GLU A 82 1.16 -21.96 -10.72
CA GLU A 82 -0.20 -22.17 -11.24
C GLU A 82 -1.08 -20.94 -11.02
N ASP A 83 -0.97 -20.29 -9.84
CA ASP A 83 -1.66 -19.02 -9.61
C ASP A 83 -1.21 -17.96 -10.63
N VAL A 84 0.09 -17.86 -10.93
CA VAL A 84 0.62 -16.92 -11.94
C VAL A 84 0.00 -17.21 -13.30
N ARG A 85 0.04 -18.48 -13.74
CA ARG A 85 -0.50 -18.87 -15.05
C ARG A 85 -1.99 -18.61 -15.22
N THR A 86 -2.76 -18.68 -14.16
CA THR A 86 -4.22 -18.51 -14.21
C THR A 86 -4.66 -17.09 -13.90
N ARG A 87 -4.00 -16.40 -12.97
CA ARG A 87 -4.45 -15.11 -12.43
C ARG A 87 -3.82 -13.90 -13.12
N LEU A 88 -2.59 -14.02 -13.66
CA LEU A 88 -1.94 -12.93 -14.39
C LEU A 88 -2.21 -13.05 -15.90
N THR A 89 -3.47 -13.31 -16.23
CA THR A 89 -4.03 -13.31 -17.58
C THR A 89 -5.11 -12.24 -17.70
N PRO A 90 -5.50 -11.79 -18.90
CA PRO A 90 -6.60 -10.83 -19.08
C PRO A 90 -7.88 -11.25 -18.34
N ALA A 91 -8.22 -12.54 -18.37
CA ALA A 91 -9.39 -13.08 -17.68
C ALA A 91 -9.21 -13.07 -16.15
N GLY A 92 -8.06 -13.52 -15.66
CA GLY A 92 -7.74 -13.57 -14.21
C GLY A 92 -7.62 -12.19 -13.57
N LEU A 93 -7.27 -11.16 -14.35
CA LEU A 93 -7.16 -9.77 -13.91
C LEU A 93 -8.50 -9.00 -13.98
N THR A 94 -9.59 -9.66 -14.40
CA THR A 94 -10.92 -9.02 -14.42
C THR A 94 -11.32 -8.58 -13.02
N GLY A 95 -11.61 -7.27 -12.86
CA GLY A 95 -12.00 -6.67 -11.59
C GLY A 95 -10.84 -6.46 -10.60
N VAL A 96 -9.60 -6.78 -10.96
CA VAL A 96 -8.40 -6.40 -10.18
C VAL A 96 -8.08 -4.93 -10.46
N ASP A 97 -7.75 -4.17 -9.41
CA ASP A 97 -7.44 -2.74 -9.51
C ASP A 97 -5.93 -2.47 -9.50
N ALA A 98 -5.18 -3.30 -8.78
CA ALA A 98 -3.72 -3.25 -8.75
C ALA A 98 -3.11 -4.63 -8.52
N VAL A 99 -1.87 -4.79 -8.99
CA VAL A 99 -1.02 -5.97 -8.73
C VAL A 99 0.20 -5.54 -7.93
N PHE A 100 0.56 -6.31 -6.90
CA PHE A 100 1.74 -6.07 -6.09
C PHE A 100 2.69 -7.26 -6.17
N PHE A 101 3.88 -7.06 -6.73
CA PHE A 101 4.96 -8.03 -6.67
C PHE A 101 5.73 -7.85 -5.36
N ALA A 102 5.42 -8.67 -4.38
CA ALA A 102 6.01 -8.62 -3.04
C ALA A 102 7.18 -9.60 -2.96
N ASN A 103 8.39 -9.08 -3.09
CA ASN A 103 9.66 -9.80 -3.01
C ASN A 103 9.74 -10.99 -4.00
N THR A 104 9.24 -10.80 -5.21
CA THR A 104 9.35 -11.78 -6.31
C THR A 104 10.76 -11.78 -6.90
N THR A 105 11.21 -12.91 -7.47
CA THR A 105 12.50 -13.03 -8.20
C THR A 105 12.36 -13.95 -9.40
N GLY A 106 13.19 -13.71 -10.41
CA GLY A 106 13.29 -14.54 -11.59
C GLY A 106 12.12 -14.41 -12.57
N ASP A 107 12.05 -15.29 -13.56
CA ASP A 107 10.94 -15.33 -14.52
C ASP A 107 9.75 -16.09 -13.90
N LEU A 108 8.68 -15.38 -13.61
CA LEU A 108 7.51 -15.94 -12.93
C LEU A 108 6.64 -16.82 -13.85
N GLY A 109 6.87 -16.81 -15.16
CA GLY A 109 6.08 -17.58 -16.12
C GLY A 109 4.70 -16.99 -16.38
N ILE A 110 4.55 -15.66 -16.41
CA ILE A 110 3.31 -15.02 -16.88
C ILE A 110 3.06 -15.43 -18.32
N PRO A 111 1.89 -16.01 -18.67
CA PRO A 111 1.66 -16.59 -20.01
C PRO A 111 1.81 -15.59 -21.16
N ASP A 112 1.40 -14.35 -20.93
CA ASP A 112 1.54 -13.24 -21.87
C ASP A 112 1.96 -12.01 -21.07
N LEU A 113 3.28 -11.81 -20.95
CA LEU A 113 3.84 -10.68 -20.24
C LEU A 113 3.45 -9.34 -20.89
N GLN A 114 3.35 -9.28 -22.23
CA GLN A 114 2.96 -8.05 -22.89
C GLN A 114 1.50 -7.69 -22.58
N ALA A 115 0.58 -8.64 -22.61
CA ALA A 115 -0.82 -8.41 -22.22
C ALA A 115 -0.93 -7.95 -20.75
N PHE A 116 -0.09 -8.46 -19.84
CA PHE A 116 0.00 -7.97 -18.45
C PHE A 116 0.48 -6.51 -18.40
N LEU A 117 1.52 -6.15 -19.15
CA LEU A 117 2.04 -4.77 -19.19
C LEU A 117 0.99 -3.82 -19.79
N ASP A 118 0.28 -4.24 -20.83
CA ASP A 118 -0.80 -3.48 -21.45
C ASP A 118 -1.97 -3.28 -20.48
N TRP A 119 -2.27 -4.30 -19.64
CA TRP A 119 -3.26 -4.17 -18.57
C TRP A 119 -2.85 -3.10 -17.56
N VAL A 120 -1.58 -3.04 -17.14
CA VAL A 120 -1.09 -1.94 -16.29
C VAL A 120 -1.24 -0.61 -17.04
N ALA A 121 -0.80 -0.54 -18.30
CA ALA A 121 -0.85 0.68 -19.11
C ALA A 121 -2.27 1.21 -19.36
N SER A 122 -3.30 0.36 -19.24
CA SER A 122 -4.70 0.74 -19.38
C SER A 122 -5.27 1.58 -18.22
N GLY A 123 -4.47 1.90 -17.20
CA GLY A 123 -4.86 2.71 -16.05
C GLY A 123 -4.85 1.97 -14.71
N LYS A 124 -4.28 0.77 -14.68
CA LYS A 124 -4.20 -0.07 -13.47
C LYS A 124 -2.95 0.23 -12.64
N GLY A 125 -2.99 -0.18 -11.35
CA GLY A 125 -1.87 -0.04 -10.45
C GLY A 125 -0.89 -1.20 -10.55
N PHE A 126 0.43 -0.89 -10.53
CA PHE A 126 1.47 -1.87 -10.28
C PHE A 126 2.33 -1.41 -9.11
N LEU A 127 2.62 -2.31 -8.18
CA LEU A 127 3.54 -2.06 -7.07
C LEU A 127 4.60 -3.16 -7.04
N GLY A 128 5.83 -2.79 -6.70
CA GLY A 128 6.92 -3.72 -6.46
C GLY A 128 7.66 -3.39 -5.17
N SER A 129 8.07 -4.42 -4.43
CA SER A 129 8.97 -4.26 -3.28
C SER A 129 10.21 -5.11 -3.45
N HIS A 130 11.32 -4.59 -2.95
CA HIS A 130 12.61 -5.24 -2.85
C HIS A 130 12.98 -5.99 -4.15
N SER A 131 12.97 -7.32 -4.13
CA SER A 131 13.37 -8.13 -5.28
C SER A 131 12.37 -8.17 -6.44
N ALA A 132 11.30 -7.38 -6.43
CA ALA A 132 10.53 -7.17 -7.64
C ALA A 132 11.39 -6.59 -8.80
N SER A 133 12.51 -5.92 -8.49
CA SER A 133 13.51 -5.48 -9.47
C SER A 133 14.49 -6.57 -9.92
N ASP A 134 14.51 -7.71 -9.24
CA ASP A 134 15.24 -8.95 -9.56
C ASP A 134 14.34 -9.96 -10.28
N THR A 135 13.28 -9.45 -10.89
CA THR A 135 12.27 -10.22 -11.64
C THR A 135 12.36 -9.83 -13.10
N TYR A 136 12.32 -10.80 -14.02
CA TYR A 136 12.32 -10.60 -15.47
C TYR A 136 13.53 -9.82 -16.01
N HIS A 137 14.76 -10.20 -15.65
CA HIS A 137 15.99 -9.58 -16.18
C HIS A 137 16.05 -9.56 -17.72
N GLU A 138 15.53 -10.61 -18.36
CA GLU A 138 15.54 -10.74 -19.83
C GLU A 138 14.34 -10.03 -20.52
N ALA A 139 13.54 -9.26 -19.77
CA ALA A 139 12.36 -8.56 -20.29
C ALA A 139 12.51 -7.03 -20.18
N PRO A 140 13.16 -6.35 -21.13
CA PRO A 140 13.37 -4.90 -21.10
C PRO A 140 12.08 -4.09 -20.93
N SER A 141 10.94 -4.59 -21.42
CA SER A 141 9.62 -3.94 -21.27
C SER A 141 9.14 -3.93 -19.83
N TYR A 142 9.34 -5.02 -19.07
CA TYR A 142 9.05 -5.07 -17.64
C TYR A 142 9.97 -4.12 -16.85
N LEU A 143 11.28 -4.16 -17.13
CA LEU A 143 12.26 -3.29 -16.48
C LEU A 143 11.99 -1.81 -16.77
N ALA A 144 11.60 -1.47 -17.99
CA ALA A 144 11.18 -0.12 -18.35
C ALA A 144 9.89 0.31 -17.66
N MET A 145 8.90 -0.59 -17.49
CA MET A 145 7.70 -0.35 -16.70
C MET A 145 8.06 -0.10 -15.23
N LEU A 146 8.83 -0.99 -14.60
CA LEU A 146 9.23 -0.88 -13.19
C LEU A 146 10.10 0.35 -12.94
N GLY A 147 11.01 0.66 -13.86
CA GLY A 147 11.92 1.81 -13.78
C GLY A 147 13.33 1.47 -13.32
N GLY A 148 13.66 0.23 -13.04
CA GLY A 148 15.00 -0.21 -12.63
C GLY A 148 15.12 -1.71 -12.55
N GLU A 149 16.35 -2.18 -12.65
CA GLU A 149 16.78 -3.56 -12.56
C GLU A 149 17.77 -3.70 -11.42
N PHE A 150 17.61 -4.73 -10.59
CA PHE A 150 18.58 -5.08 -9.56
C PHE A 150 19.93 -5.49 -10.20
N VAL A 151 21.02 -4.98 -9.65
CA VAL A 151 22.37 -5.33 -10.07
C VAL A 151 23.12 -6.06 -8.97
N THR A 152 23.11 -5.53 -7.75
CA THR A 152 23.82 -6.10 -6.61
C THR A 152 23.33 -5.47 -5.30
N HIS A 153 23.71 -6.08 -4.20
CA HIS A 153 23.56 -5.55 -2.84
C HIS A 153 24.83 -5.81 -2.02
N GLY A 154 25.03 -5.04 -0.96
CA GLY A 154 26.06 -5.27 0.05
C GLY A 154 25.53 -6.03 1.27
N ALA A 155 26.22 -5.86 2.40
CA ALA A 155 25.75 -6.41 3.67
C ALA A 155 24.48 -5.70 4.16
N ILE A 156 23.67 -6.41 4.96
CA ILE A 156 22.55 -5.81 5.70
C ILE A 156 23.13 -4.87 6.76
N VAL A 157 22.82 -3.58 6.65
CA VAL A 157 23.31 -2.55 7.56
C VAL A 157 22.26 -1.49 7.85
N GLU A 158 22.41 -0.82 8.99
CA GLU A 158 21.65 0.38 9.26
C GLU A 158 22.22 1.55 8.47
N ALA A 159 21.35 2.28 7.75
CA ALA A 159 21.73 3.46 6.99
C ALA A 159 20.69 4.58 7.13
N GLU A 160 21.11 5.81 6.84
CA GLU A 160 20.24 6.98 6.83
C GLU A 160 19.62 7.14 5.44
N VAL A 161 18.29 7.07 5.40
CA VAL A 161 17.47 7.26 4.20
C VAL A 161 16.95 8.69 4.15
N ARG A 162 17.06 9.34 3.00
CA ARG A 162 16.53 10.67 2.76
C ARG A 162 15.17 10.62 2.01
N VAL A 163 14.25 11.46 2.46
CA VAL A 163 12.99 11.77 1.74
C VAL A 163 13.27 12.84 0.70
N SER A 164 13.04 12.52 -0.59
CA SER A 164 13.31 13.43 -1.71
C SER A 164 12.12 14.31 -2.08
N GLU A 165 10.89 13.80 -1.86
CA GLU A 165 9.64 14.46 -2.23
C GLU A 165 8.72 14.57 -1.00
N PRO A 166 9.01 15.44 -0.03
CA PRO A 166 8.30 15.48 1.25
C PRO A 166 6.81 15.85 1.14
N ALA A 167 6.39 16.46 0.03
CA ALA A 167 4.98 16.74 -0.24
C ALA A 167 4.21 15.54 -0.84
N ASN A 168 4.92 14.48 -1.27
CA ASN A 168 4.27 13.30 -1.83
C ASN A 168 3.63 12.47 -0.70
N ALA A 169 2.34 12.13 -0.85
CA ALA A 169 1.57 11.43 0.18
C ALA A 169 2.23 10.13 0.67
N THR A 170 2.93 9.42 -0.22
CA THR A 170 3.57 8.13 0.12
C THR A 170 4.71 8.27 1.13
N VAL A 171 5.30 9.45 1.27
CA VAL A 171 6.43 9.73 2.16
C VAL A 171 6.22 10.91 3.10
N ALA A 172 5.12 11.67 2.96
CA ALA A 172 4.84 12.87 3.75
C ALA A 172 4.75 12.62 5.27
N HIS A 173 4.54 11.39 5.70
CA HIS A 173 4.50 10.99 7.11
C HIS A 173 5.90 10.68 7.69
N LEU A 174 6.93 10.62 6.85
CA LEU A 174 8.31 10.34 7.27
C LEU A 174 9.03 11.63 7.66
N ALA A 175 9.99 11.52 8.58
CA ALA A 175 10.93 12.60 8.83
C ALA A 175 11.79 12.86 7.57
N PRO A 176 12.35 14.07 7.38
CA PRO A 176 13.19 14.38 6.21
C PRO A 176 14.35 13.40 6.01
N THR A 177 14.88 12.85 7.08
CA THR A 177 15.78 11.69 7.12
C THR A 177 15.36 10.74 8.24
N PHE A 178 15.59 9.45 8.04
CA PHE A 178 15.36 8.43 9.06
C PHE A 178 16.33 7.28 8.90
N ARG A 179 16.57 6.54 9.99
CA ARG A 179 17.44 5.37 9.95
C ARG A 179 16.65 4.08 9.91
N LEU A 180 17.17 3.11 9.16
CA LEU A 180 16.58 1.81 8.95
C LEU A 180 17.67 0.79 8.65
N SER A 181 17.49 -0.47 9.07
CA SER A 181 18.39 -1.58 8.75
C SER A 181 17.72 -2.49 7.76
N ASP A 182 18.25 -2.58 6.55
CA ASP A 182 17.76 -3.47 5.50
C ASP A 182 18.92 -3.89 4.58
N GLU A 183 18.61 -4.68 3.56
CA GLU A 183 19.51 -4.97 2.45
C GLU A 183 19.35 -3.92 1.35
N TRP A 184 20.44 -3.24 1.01
CA TRP A 184 20.40 -2.07 0.15
C TRP A 184 20.79 -2.39 -1.28
N TYR A 185 19.80 -2.36 -2.18
CA TYR A 185 20.00 -2.66 -3.59
C TYR A 185 20.69 -1.53 -4.35
N ARG A 186 21.49 -1.91 -5.34
CA ARG A 186 21.98 -1.05 -6.42
C ARG A 186 21.27 -1.40 -7.69
N PHE A 187 20.94 -0.41 -8.50
CA PHE A 187 20.11 -0.57 -9.68
C PHE A 187 20.82 -0.09 -10.94
N GLN A 188 20.58 -0.81 -12.05
CA GLN A 188 20.59 -0.22 -13.36
C GLN A 188 19.22 0.40 -13.62
N LEU A 189 19.17 1.73 -13.74
CA LEU A 189 17.90 2.43 -13.95
C LEU A 189 17.43 2.25 -15.39
N ALA A 190 16.14 1.93 -15.57
CA ALA A 190 15.52 1.62 -16.86
C ALA A 190 14.39 2.61 -17.17
N GLY A 191 14.39 3.17 -18.39
CA GLY A 191 13.38 4.12 -18.85
C GLY A 191 13.37 5.46 -18.12
N PRO A 192 12.66 6.47 -18.63
CA PRO A 192 12.53 7.81 -18.04
C PRO A 192 11.32 7.91 -17.08
N GLY A 193 11.14 9.10 -16.51
CA GLY A 193 9.88 9.52 -15.87
C GLY A 193 9.68 9.06 -14.43
N ARG A 194 10.77 8.72 -13.72
CA ARG A 194 10.70 8.42 -12.28
C ARG A 194 10.65 9.69 -11.44
N THR A 195 9.77 9.71 -10.46
CA THR A 195 9.84 10.62 -9.32
C THR A 195 10.43 9.85 -8.15
N VAL A 196 11.67 10.15 -7.78
CA VAL A 196 12.37 9.49 -6.68
C VAL A 196 11.80 9.99 -5.35
N LEU A 197 11.36 9.09 -4.50
CA LEU A 197 10.70 9.36 -3.22
C LEU A 197 11.67 9.21 -2.04
N LEU A 198 12.48 8.15 -2.08
CA LEU A 198 13.49 7.82 -1.08
C LEU A 198 14.82 7.56 -1.77
N LYS A 199 15.91 8.01 -1.16
CA LYS A 199 17.26 7.79 -1.69
C LYS A 199 18.33 7.81 -0.60
N PHE A 200 19.53 7.42 -0.98
CA PHE A 200 20.75 7.75 -0.24
C PHE A 200 21.42 8.99 -0.82
N ASP A 201 21.81 9.93 0.04
CA ASP A 201 22.74 11.01 -0.27
C ASP A 201 24.19 10.65 0.13
N ARG A 202 24.34 9.63 0.97
CA ARG A 202 25.61 9.08 1.43
C ARG A 202 25.62 7.58 1.25
N ASN A 203 26.72 7.04 0.72
CA ASN A 203 26.88 5.61 0.53
C ASN A 203 26.81 4.88 1.89
N PRO A 204 25.93 3.87 2.04
CA PRO A 204 25.82 3.10 3.28
C PRO A 204 27.10 2.29 3.53
N PRO A 205 27.39 1.89 4.79
CA PRO A 205 28.57 1.08 5.13
C PRO A 205 28.35 -0.42 4.85
N ASP A 206 27.81 -0.75 3.68
CA ASP A 206 27.38 -2.11 3.28
C ASP A 206 28.46 -2.89 2.51
N GLY A 207 29.66 -2.31 2.36
CA GLY A 207 30.78 -2.93 1.65
C GLY A 207 30.84 -2.62 0.16
N LEU A 208 29.88 -1.84 -0.38
CA LEU A 208 29.90 -1.40 -1.78
C LEU A 208 30.32 0.06 -1.88
N GLY A 209 31.57 0.28 -2.26
CA GLY A 209 32.18 1.63 -2.34
C GLY A 209 32.58 2.19 -0.97
N THR A 210 32.90 3.49 -0.93
CA THR A 210 33.37 4.17 0.28
C THR A 210 32.18 4.62 1.14
N ALA A 211 32.08 4.12 2.35
CA ALA A 211 31.02 4.51 3.30
C ALA A 211 31.06 6.03 3.56
N GLY A 212 29.89 6.67 3.51
CA GLY A 212 29.74 8.11 3.73
C GLY A 212 30.12 9.00 2.55
N GLU A 213 30.61 8.43 1.45
CA GLU A 213 30.80 9.15 0.19
C GLU A 213 29.48 9.72 -0.33
N ALA A 214 29.52 10.90 -0.97
CA ALA A 214 28.34 11.51 -1.55
C ALA A 214 27.87 10.67 -2.75
N VAL A 215 26.59 10.30 -2.76
CA VAL A 215 25.94 9.50 -3.79
C VAL A 215 24.53 10.03 -4.09
N ASP A 216 23.93 9.55 -5.16
CA ASP A 216 22.53 9.75 -5.49
C ASP A 216 21.92 8.39 -5.87
N LEU A 217 21.60 7.58 -4.85
CA LEU A 217 21.12 6.21 -5.04
C LEU A 217 19.62 6.12 -4.70
N PRO A 218 18.75 5.97 -5.70
CA PRO A 218 17.31 5.85 -5.48
C PRO A 218 16.97 4.55 -4.75
N LEU A 219 15.98 4.62 -3.83
CA LEU A 219 15.47 3.49 -3.06
C LEU A 219 13.97 3.26 -3.28
N ALA A 220 13.21 4.33 -3.56
CA ALA A 220 11.81 4.22 -3.88
C ALA A 220 11.42 5.28 -4.91
N TRP A 221 10.50 4.93 -5.79
CA TRP A 221 10.02 5.85 -6.82
C TRP A 221 8.59 5.55 -7.27
N GLN A 222 8.02 6.54 -7.92
CA GLN A 222 6.77 6.47 -8.66
C GLN A 222 7.00 6.83 -10.12
N LYS A 223 6.23 6.24 -11.02
CA LYS A 223 6.20 6.62 -12.44
C LYS A 223 4.89 6.24 -13.11
N ALA A 224 4.61 6.85 -14.26
CA ALA A 224 3.54 6.42 -15.14
C ALA A 224 4.01 5.27 -16.06
N HIS A 225 3.06 4.40 -16.43
CA HIS A 225 3.19 3.44 -17.52
C HIS A 225 1.89 3.47 -18.34
N GLY A 226 1.90 4.14 -19.49
CA GLY A 226 0.67 4.52 -20.18
C GLY A 226 -0.21 5.38 -19.28
N SER A 227 -1.48 4.99 -19.07
CA SER A 227 -2.38 5.58 -18.09
C SER A 227 -2.24 4.98 -16.69
N GLY A 228 -1.48 3.92 -16.51
CA GLY A 228 -1.26 3.21 -15.26
C GLY A 228 -0.24 3.88 -14.35
N ARG A 229 -0.22 3.44 -13.09
CA ARG A 229 0.63 3.97 -12.03
C ARG A 229 1.53 2.88 -11.47
N VAL A 230 2.83 3.12 -11.49
CA VAL A 230 3.85 2.18 -11.06
C VAL A 230 4.58 2.75 -9.85
N PHE A 231 4.60 2.00 -8.76
CA PHE A 231 5.35 2.29 -7.55
C PHE A 231 6.37 1.18 -7.30
N TYR A 232 7.56 1.57 -6.87
CA TYR A 232 8.57 0.62 -6.40
C TYR A 232 9.26 1.14 -5.14
N THR A 233 9.61 0.20 -4.25
CA THR A 233 10.47 0.44 -3.08
C THR A 233 11.48 -0.70 -2.91
N ALA A 234 12.76 -0.36 -2.69
CA ALA A 234 13.82 -1.32 -2.42
C ALA A 234 13.71 -1.96 -1.02
N LEU A 235 12.90 -1.37 -0.14
CA LEU A 235 12.69 -1.85 1.22
C LEU A 235 11.90 -3.15 1.25
N GLY A 236 12.17 -4.00 2.24
CA GLY A 236 11.37 -5.20 2.50
C GLY A 236 12.15 -6.52 2.49
N HIS A 237 13.48 -6.51 2.47
CA HIS A 237 14.28 -7.73 2.63
C HIS A 237 14.00 -8.40 3.97
N ARG A 238 14.03 -7.64 5.05
CA ARG A 238 13.88 -8.13 6.42
C ARG A 238 12.41 -8.19 6.85
N GLN A 239 12.07 -9.19 7.67
CA GLN A 239 10.71 -9.33 8.24
C GLN A 239 10.32 -8.13 9.10
N GLU A 240 11.29 -7.53 9.82
CA GLU A 240 11.06 -6.36 10.69
C GLU A 240 10.60 -5.14 9.91
N ILE A 241 11.01 -5.00 8.64
CA ILE A 241 10.57 -3.90 7.78
C ILE A 241 9.06 -3.95 7.58
N TRP A 242 8.49 -5.12 7.34
CA TRP A 242 7.05 -5.32 7.16
C TRP A 242 6.24 -5.03 8.44
N ASN A 243 6.90 -5.07 9.61
CA ASN A 243 6.32 -4.71 10.89
C ASN A 243 6.52 -3.23 11.28
N ASP A 244 7.38 -2.49 10.57
CA ASP A 244 7.62 -1.06 10.81
C ASP A 244 6.38 -0.23 10.38
N ALA A 245 5.82 0.53 11.31
CA ALA A 245 4.63 1.34 11.06
C ALA A 245 4.86 2.40 9.96
N ARG A 246 6.09 2.92 9.81
CA ARG A 246 6.46 3.87 8.78
C ARG A 246 6.39 3.22 7.40
N PHE A 247 6.94 2.00 7.28
CA PHE A 247 6.90 1.24 6.04
C PHE A 247 5.46 0.82 5.66
N ARG A 248 4.67 0.35 6.63
CA ARG A 248 3.26 0.00 6.40
C ARG A 248 2.45 1.21 5.92
N LYS A 249 2.69 2.40 6.50
CA LYS A 249 2.07 3.64 6.05
C LYS A 249 2.54 4.03 4.65
N HIS A 250 3.83 3.90 4.35
CA HIS A 250 4.40 4.11 3.02
C HIS A 250 3.69 3.24 1.96
N LEU A 251 3.52 1.94 2.25
CA LEU A 251 2.81 1.01 1.36
C LEU A 251 1.32 1.33 1.23
N LEU A 252 0.64 1.70 2.33
CA LEU A 252 -0.76 2.10 2.29
C LEU A 252 -1.00 3.28 1.34
N GLU A 253 -0.18 4.32 1.46
CA GLU A 253 -0.31 5.50 0.59
C GLU A 253 0.15 5.21 -0.86
N ALA A 254 1.13 4.31 -1.03
CA ALA A 254 1.52 3.83 -2.36
C ALA A 254 0.38 3.07 -3.04
N ILE A 255 -0.30 2.17 -2.32
CA ILE A 255 -1.47 1.45 -2.84
C ILE A 255 -2.60 2.43 -3.15
N ARG A 256 -2.90 3.37 -2.24
CA ARG A 256 -3.90 4.43 -2.46
C ARG A 256 -3.64 5.20 -3.75
N TRP A 257 -2.41 5.64 -3.95
CA TRP A 257 -2.00 6.34 -5.16
C TRP A 257 -2.10 5.44 -6.41
N ALA A 258 -1.65 4.20 -6.33
CA ALA A 258 -1.65 3.27 -7.46
C ALA A 258 -3.07 2.95 -7.94
N ILE A 259 -4.06 2.85 -7.04
CA ILE A 259 -5.47 2.61 -7.40
C ILE A 259 -6.25 3.91 -7.70
N GLY A 260 -5.60 5.09 -7.65
CA GLY A 260 -6.21 6.37 -8.01
C GLY A 260 -7.18 6.96 -6.98
N ARG A 261 -6.93 6.73 -5.69
CA ARG A 261 -7.79 7.21 -4.59
C ARG A 261 -7.07 8.15 -3.64
#